data_398e4054f18e08fc32c210ff3b1092ca
#
_entry.id   398e4054f18e08fc32c210ff3b1092ca
#
_cell.length_a   1.000
_cell.length_b   1.000
_cell.length_c   1.000
_cell.angle_alpha   90.00
_cell.angle_beta   90.00
_cell.angle_gamma   90.00
#
_symmetry.space_group_name_H-M   'P 1'
#
loop_
_entity.id
_entity.type
_entity.pdbx_description
1 polymer ?
#
loop_
_entity_poly.entity_id
_entity_poly.type
_entity_poly.pdbx_seq_one_letter_code
_entity_poly.pdbx_strand_id
1 'polypeptide(L)'
;VHAEQGFGDTLQFARFVPLARARCARLVFEVQPELLSLMAPLAKSWRVSVVAAGASARARQDADLGCALLSLPYALGIGFGEIPSRTPYLAVPDAARRRFRGSLGGQSKRKLGIVWSGRQQVQENRAVPLAALAPLFATAGIDWIVLQPNLSEADRAALGAHPQRARIHTVDGLDEFASTAALIDRLDGVVSIDTAVAHLAGALGKPLWLMLAFAADWRWFTGSDSPWYPRAELFRQPAPGAWDAVVAAVARRVAAA
;
A
#
# COMPACT_ATOMS: atom_id res chain seq x y z
N VAL A 1 -2.17 -21.78 -3.68
CA VAL A 1 -1.53 -20.73 -2.88
C VAL A 1 -2.60 -19.95 -2.16
N HIS A 2 -2.48 -19.75 -0.86
CA HIS A 2 -3.48 -19.03 -0.07
C HIS A 2 -2.86 -17.85 0.67
N ALA A 3 -3.59 -16.74 0.71
CA ALA A 3 -3.23 -15.59 1.54
C ALA A 3 -3.33 -15.96 3.02
N GLU A 4 -2.43 -15.40 3.78
CA GLU A 4 -2.34 -15.45 5.24
C GLU A 4 -1.95 -14.06 5.73
N GLN A 5 -2.01 -13.79 7.02
CA GLN A 5 -1.63 -12.49 7.58
C GLN A 5 -2.51 -11.32 7.06
N GLY A 6 -1.94 -10.12 6.99
CA GLY A 6 -2.64 -8.89 6.61
C GLY A 6 -2.76 -8.66 5.10
N PHE A 7 -3.53 -7.65 4.74
CA PHE A 7 -3.68 -7.23 3.34
C PHE A 7 -2.35 -6.77 2.72
N GLY A 8 -1.51 -6.10 3.51
CA GLY A 8 -0.19 -5.66 3.07
C GLY A 8 0.71 -6.82 2.65
N ASP A 9 0.65 -7.93 3.42
CA ASP A 9 1.38 -9.15 3.12
C ASP A 9 0.94 -9.74 1.78
N THR A 10 -0.38 -9.83 1.55
CA THR A 10 -0.91 -10.32 0.29
C THR A 10 -0.51 -9.43 -0.88
N LEU A 11 -0.63 -8.10 -0.74
CA LEU A 11 -0.22 -7.15 -1.77
C LEU A 11 1.27 -7.27 -2.09
N GLN A 12 2.13 -7.40 -1.07
CA GLN A 12 3.58 -7.52 -1.25
C GLN A 12 3.99 -8.83 -1.90
N PHE A 13 3.48 -9.96 -1.38
CA PHE A 13 3.93 -11.29 -1.80
C PHE A 13 3.21 -11.81 -3.05
N ALA A 14 2.14 -11.16 -3.51
CA ALA A 14 1.48 -11.50 -4.78
C ALA A 14 2.44 -11.50 -5.97
N ARG A 15 3.55 -10.75 -5.93
CA ARG A 15 4.60 -10.73 -6.96
C ARG A 15 5.24 -12.09 -7.24
N PHE A 16 5.17 -13.02 -6.29
CA PHE A 16 5.70 -14.38 -6.43
C PHE A 16 4.72 -15.35 -7.11
N VAL A 17 3.44 -15.00 -7.21
CA VAL A 17 2.40 -15.87 -7.78
C VAL A 17 2.69 -16.24 -9.25
N PRO A 18 3.11 -15.32 -10.13
CA PRO A 18 3.49 -15.69 -11.49
C PRO A 18 4.68 -16.66 -11.56
N LEU A 19 5.63 -16.57 -10.62
CA LEU A 19 6.77 -17.49 -10.55
C LEU A 19 6.34 -18.88 -10.09
N ALA A 20 5.44 -18.96 -9.11
CA ALA A 20 4.85 -20.23 -8.69
C ALA A 20 4.03 -20.86 -9.83
N ARG A 21 3.26 -20.05 -10.57
CA ARG A 21 2.49 -20.50 -11.73
C ARG A 21 3.37 -21.12 -12.83
N ALA A 22 4.57 -20.63 -13.01
CA ALA A 22 5.51 -21.19 -13.98
C ALA A 22 6.00 -22.59 -13.62
N ARG A 23 5.82 -23.05 -12.36
CA ARG A 23 6.27 -24.36 -11.85
C ARG A 23 5.13 -25.37 -11.67
N CYS A 24 3.89 -25.06 -12.06
CA CYS A 24 2.75 -25.97 -11.95
C CYS A 24 1.81 -25.81 -13.14
N ALA A 25 1.06 -26.88 -13.46
CA ALA A 25 0.12 -26.88 -14.58
C ALA A 25 -1.08 -25.96 -14.34
N ARG A 26 -1.54 -25.87 -13.09
CA ARG A 26 -2.68 -25.04 -12.67
C ARG A 26 -2.38 -24.42 -11.30
N LEU A 27 -2.72 -23.17 -11.10
CA LEU A 27 -2.58 -22.49 -9.82
C LEU A 27 -3.88 -21.77 -9.45
N VAL A 28 -4.34 -22.03 -8.24
CA VAL A 28 -5.41 -21.27 -7.59
C VAL A 28 -4.77 -20.35 -6.56
N PHE A 29 -5.05 -19.04 -6.69
CA PHE A 29 -4.62 -18.02 -5.75
C PHE A 29 -5.81 -17.55 -4.92
N GLU A 30 -5.82 -17.93 -3.64
CA GLU A 30 -6.85 -17.54 -2.69
C GLU A 30 -6.42 -16.27 -1.96
N VAL A 31 -7.29 -15.25 -1.99
CA VAL A 31 -7.05 -13.93 -1.40
C VAL A 31 -8.16 -13.57 -0.42
N GLN A 32 -7.90 -12.62 0.48
CA GLN A 32 -8.94 -12.05 1.33
C GLN A 32 -10.05 -11.43 0.45
N PRO A 33 -11.34 -11.54 0.83
CA PRO A 33 -12.47 -11.02 0.05
C PRO A 33 -12.30 -9.56 -0.38
N GLU A 34 -11.71 -8.73 0.48
CA GLU A 34 -11.50 -7.29 0.25
C GLU A 34 -10.47 -7.01 -0.85
N LEU A 35 -9.61 -7.97 -1.16
CA LEU A 35 -8.62 -7.87 -2.25
C LEU A 35 -9.11 -8.47 -3.57
N LEU A 36 -10.25 -9.18 -3.56
CA LEU A 36 -10.70 -9.92 -4.74
C LEU A 36 -10.93 -9.00 -5.94
N SER A 37 -11.58 -7.85 -5.75
CA SER A 37 -11.87 -6.90 -6.82
C SER A 37 -10.59 -6.31 -7.47
N LEU A 38 -9.50 -6.23 -6.72
CA LEU A 38 -8.19 -5.80 -7.20
C LEU A 38 -7.44 -6.92 -7.92
N MET A 39 -7.50 -8.15 -7.37
CA MET A 39 -6.66 -9.28 -7.81
C MET A 39 -7.29 -10.10 -8.94
N ALA A 40 -8.62 -10.23 -8.98
CA ALA A 40 -9.32 -11.04 -9.99
C ALA A 40 -9.02 -10.63 -11.45
N PRO A 41 -8.89 -9.34 -11.80
CA PRO A 41 -8.52 -8.94 -13.16
C PRO A 41 -7.15 -9.44 -13.62
N LEU A 42 -6.24 -9.76 -12.69
CA LEU A 42 -4.91 -10.27 -12.99
C LEU A 42 -4.90 -11.77 -13.34
N ALA A 43 -6.01 -12.48 -13.09
CA ALA A 43 -6.13 -13.91 -13.34
C ALA A 43 -5.71 -14.31 -14.76
N LYS A 44 -6.15 -13.53 -15.77
CA LYS A 44 -5.81 -13.80 -17.18
C LYS A 44 -4.33 -13.58 -17.46
N SER A 45 -3.75 -12.46 -17.05
CA SER A 45 -2.34 -12.12 -17.33
C SER A 45 -1.38 -13.05 -16.57
N TRP A 46 -1.74 -13.43 -15.34
CA TRP A 46 -0.95 -14.37 -14.53
C TRP A 46 -1.25 -15.83 -14.83
N ARG A 47 -2.29 -16.12 -15.62
CA ARG A 47 -2.74 -17.48 -15.98
C ARG A 47 -3.07 -18.32 -14.74
N VAL A 48 -3.76 -17.72 -13.77
CA VAL A 48 -4.17 -18.32 -12.48
C VAL A 48 -5.67 -18.20 -12.29
N SER A 49 -6.25 -18.98 -11.39
CA SER A 49 -7.60 -18.75 -10.87
C SER A 49 -7.48 -17.97 -9.57
N VAL A 50 -8.13 -16.79 -9.48
CA VAL A 50 -8.19 -15.99 -8.25
C VAL A 50 -9.54 -16.21 -7.58
N VAL A 51 -9.54 -16.55 -6.30
CA VAL A 51 -10.75 -16.85 -5.52
C VAL A 51 -10.71 -16.17 -4.15
N ALA A 52 -11.87 -15.87 -3.60
CA ALA A 52 -11.95 -15.34 -2.24
C ALA A 52 -11.68 -16.44 -1.20
N ALA A 53 -11.06 -16.07 -0.09
CA ALA A 53 -10.88 -16.95 1.06
C ALA A 53 -12.25 -17.43 1.57
N GLY A 54 -12.33 -18.72 1.92
CA GLY A 54 -13.57 -19.35 2.34
C GLY A 54 -14.48 -19.85 1.20
N ALA A 55 -14.37 -19.30 -0.02
CA ALA A 55 -15.12 -19.78 -1.18
C ALA A 55 -14.49 -21.03 -1.84
N SER A 56 -13.30 -21.41 -1.41
CA SER A 56 -12.43 -22.36 -2.11
C SER A 56 -12.28 -23.72 -1.45
N ALA A 57 -13.17 -24.11 -0.54
CA ALA A 57 -13.07 -25.44 0.12
C ALA A 57 -12.89 -26.58 -0.90
N ARG A 58 -13.62 -26.51 -2.01
CA ARG A 58 -13.51 -27.50 -3.11
C ARG A 58 -12.20 -27.39 -3.87
N ALA A 59 -11.72 -26.18 -4.14
CA ALA A 59 -10.44 -26.00 -4.85
C ALA A 59 -9.22 -26.45 -4.02
N ARG A 60 -9.33 -26.41 -2.68
CA ARG A 60 -8.30 -26.96 -1.78
C ARG A 60 -8.30 -28.47 -1.76
N GLN A 61 -9.48 -29.12 -1.88
CA GLN A 61 -9.59 -30.59 -1.92
C GLN A 61 -9.04 -31.19 -3.21
N ASP A 62 -9.12 -30.46 -4.32
CA ASP A 62 -8.67 -30.87 -5.65
C ASP A 62 -7.21 -30.50 -5.94
N ALA A 63 -6.46 -29.95 -4.99
CA ALA A 63 -5.09 -29.51 -5.19
C ALA A 63 -4.09 -30.55 -4.69
N ASP A 64 -3.10 -30.89 -5.52
CA ASP A 64 -1.99 -31.79 -5.14
C ASP A 64 -1.07 -31.16 -4.08
N LEU A 65 -0.92 -29.85 -4.09
CA LEU A 65 -0.04 -29.10 -3.19
C LEU A 65 -0.71 -27.80 -2.71
N GLY A 66 -0.47 -27.47 -1.45
CA GLY A 66 -0.84 -26.19 -0.84
C GLY A 66 0.39 -25.42 -0.37
N CYS A 67 0.39 -24.11 -0.55
CA CYS A 67 1.47 -23.25 -0.04
C CYS A 67 0.88 -21.94 0.49
N ALA A 68 1.29 -21.55 1.68
CA ALA A 68 1.04 -20.22 2.21
C ALA A 68 1.79 -19.17 1.38
N LEU A 69 1.16 -18.03 1.12
CA LEU A 69 1.70 -17.01 0.22
C LEU A 69 3.08 -16.49 0.66
N LEU A 70 3.27 -16.26 1.98
CA LEU A 70 4.54 -15.78 2.51
C LEU A 70 5.65 -16.84 2.47
N SER A 71 5.30 -18.10 2.32
CA SER A 71 6.26 -19.20 2.16
C SER A 71 6.71 -19.39 0.72
N LEU A 72 6.09 -18.73 -0.27
CA LEU A 72 6.46 -18.88 -1.68
C LEU A 72 7.93 -18.58 -1.99
N PRO A 73 8.55 -17.50 -1.47
CA PRO A 73 9.97 -17.25 -1.74
C PRO A 73 10.85 -18.42 -1.34
N TYR A 74 10.62 -18.99 -0.15
CA TYR A 74 11.34 -20.16 0.32
C TYR A 74 11.07 -21.40 -0.56
N ALA A 75 9.81 -21.70 -0.84
CA ALA A 75 9.42 -22.85 -1.68
C ALA A 75 9.95 -22.75 -3.13
N LEU A 76 10.16 -21.52 -3.62
CA LEU A 76 10.72 -21.25 -4.94
C LEU A 76 12.26 -21.17 -4.94
N GLY A 77 12.90 -21.19 -3.77
CA GLY A 77 14.35 -21.07 -3.63
C GLY A 77 14.85 -19.64 -3.95
N ILE A 78 14.03 -18.61 -3.71
CA ILE A 78 14.36 -17.22 -4.03
C ILE A 78 15.15 -16.63 -2.86
N GLY A 79 16.40 -16.24 -3.15
CA GLY A 79 17.27 -15.53 -2.22
C GLY A 79 17.00 -14.02 -2.19
N PHE A 80 17.62 -13.32 -1.24
CA PHE A 80 17.43 -11.88 -1.04
C PHE A 80 17.72 -11.04 -2.30
N GLY A 81 18.80 -11.36 -3.03
CA GLY A 81 19.20 -10.65 -4.26
C GLY A 81 18.31 -10.96 -5.48
N GLU A 82 17.38 -11.93 -5.35
CA GLU A 82 16.52 -12.37 -6.43
C GLU A 82 15.05 -11.94 -6.24
N ILE A 83 14.80 -11.09 -5.25
CA ILE A 83 13.45 -10.55 -5.01
C ILE A 83 12.96 -9.84 -6.27
N PRO A 84 11.79 -10.22 -6.84
CA PRO A 84 11.24 -9.56 -8.01
C PRO A 84 10.88 -8.10 -7.68
N SER A 85 11.77 -7.16 -7.94
CA SER A 85 11.59 -5.73 -7.62
C SER A 85 10.85 -4.93 -8.69
N ARG A 86 10.63 -5.52 -9.89
CA ARG A 86 9.96 -4.82 -10.99
C ARG A 86 8.54 -4.40 -10.60
N THR A 87 8.24 -3.13 -10.80
CA THR A 87 6.91 -2.51 -10.61
C THR A 87 6.50 -1.72 -11.85
N PRO A 88 5.20 -1.55 -12.16
CA PRO A 88 4.07 -2.15 -11.45
C PRO A 88 3.94 -3.65 -11.72
N TYR A 89 3.50 -4.41 -10.71
CA TYR A 89 3.06 -5.80 -10.87
C TYR A 89 1.56 -5.98 -10.56
N LEU A 90 0.93 -4.99 -9.95
CA LEU A 90 -0.52 -4.87 -9.87
C LEU A 90 -1.02 -3.83 -10.87
N ALA A 91 -2.26 -4.02 -11.31
CA ALA A 91 -2.94 -3.10 -12.22
C ALA A 91 -4.27 -2.65 -11.63
N VAL A 92 -4.62 -1.41 -11.88
CA VAL A 92 -5.91 -0.86 -11.46
C VAL A 92 -7.03 -1.39 -12.37
N PRO A 93 -8.10 -1.98 -11.81
CA PRO A 93 -9.25 -2.42 -12.59
C PRO A 93 -9.94 -1.25 -13.30
N ASP A 94 -10.32 -1.43 -14.57
CA ASP A 94 -10.96 -0.37 -15.37
C ASP A 94 -12.26 0.14 -14.75
N ALA A 95 -13.03 -0.74 -14.11
CA ALA A 95 -14.24 -0.34 -13.40
C ALA A 95 -13.94 0.65 -12.26
N ALA A 96 -12.88 0.39 -11.49
CA ALA A 96 -12.45 1.29 -10.41
C ALA A 96 -11.90 2.61 -10.97
N ARG A 97 -11.12 2.59 -12.07
CA ARG A 97 -10.66 3.82 -12.73
C ARG A 97 -11.80 4.73 -13.15
N ARG A 98 -12.89 4.16 -13.68
CA ARG A 98 -14.07 4.94 -14.11
C ARG A 98 -14.75 5.65 -12.92
N ARG A 99 -14.81 5.02 -11.75
CA ARG A 99 -15.43 5.58 -10.54
C ARG A 99 -14.79 6.89 -10.08
N PHE A 100 -13.46 7.01 -10.19
CA PHE A 100 -12.71 8.19 -9.74
C PHE A 100 -12.38 9.18 -10.87
N ARG A 101 -12.94 8.99 -12.06
CA ARG A 101 -12.74 9.91 -13.19
C ARG A 101 -13.30 11.29 -12.83
N GLY A 102 -12.44 12.30 -12.69
CA GLY A 102 -12.84 13.69 -12.36
C GLY A 102 -12.84 14.05 -10.86
N SER A 103 -12.68 13.11 -9.96
CA SER A 103 -12.84 13.33 -8.49
C SER A 103 -11.77 14.16 -7.79
N LEU A 104 -10.66 14.49 -8.43
CA LEU A 104 -9.53 15.17 -7.79
C LEU A 104 -9.31 16.63 -8.24
N GLY A 105 -10.30 17.28 -8.87
CA GLY A 105 -10.16 18.68 -9.31
C GLY A 105 -9.10 18.92 -10.38
N GLY A 106 -8.72 20.19 -10.61
CA GLY A 106 -7.81 20.62 -11.68
C GLY A 106 -6.37 20.12 -11.56
N GLN A 107 -5.61 20.21 -12.68
CA GLN A 107 -4.25 19.64 -12.80
C GLN A 107 -3.12 20.57 -12.31
N SER A 108 -3.41 21.69 -11.70
CA SER A 108 -2.41 22.75 -11.45
C SER A 108 -1.45 22.52 -10.28
N LYS A 109 -1.70 21.49 -9.43
CA LYS A 109 -0.87 21.21 -8.26
C LYS A 109 -0.55 19.71 -8.21
N ARG A 110 0.59 19.39 -7.60
CA ARG A 110 0.93 18.00 -7.27
C ARG A 110 -0.06 17.44 -6.28
N LYS A 111 -0.46 16.19 -6.46
CA LYS A 111 -1.39 15.49 -5.59
C LYS A 111 -0.68 14.33 -4.92
N LEU A 112 -0.49 14.43 -3.62
CA LEU A 112 0.12 13.35 -2.84
C LEU A 112 -0.90 12.70 -1.92
N GLY A 113 -0.88 11.37 -1.91
CA GLY A 113 -1.62 10.59 -0.93
C GLY A 113 -0.98 10.66 0.45
N ILE A 114 -1.78 10.60 1.52
CA ILE A 114 -1.27 10.57 2.90
C ILE A 114 -1.99 9.52 3.73
N VAL A 115 -1.21 8.72 4.49
CA VAL A 115 -1.68 7.78 5.50
C VAL A 115 -0.78 7.88 6.73
N TRP A 116 -1.37 8.09 7.91
CA TRP A 116 -0.63 8.27 9.16
C TRP A 116 -1.01 7.29 10.27
N SER A 117 -2.07 6.49 10.09
CA SER A 117 -2.45 5.45 11.03
C SER A 117 -2.92 4.19 10.32
N GLY A 118 -2.90 3.07 11.02
CA GLY A 118 -3.36 1.77 10.55
C GLY A 118 -4.43 1.17 11.46
N ARG A 119 -4.67 -0.14 11.39
CA ARG A 119 -5.57 -0.83 12.32
C ARG A 119 -5.05 -0.70 13.75
N GLN A 120 -5.89 -0.19 14.66
CA GLN A 120 -5.57 0.09 16.06
C GLN A 120 -5.06 -1.12 16.87
N GLN A 121 -5.41 -2.33 16.50
CA GLN A 121 -5.13 -3.54 17.31
C GLN A 121 -3.70 -4.08 17.25
N VAL A 122 -2.87 -3.61 16.32
CA VAL A 122 -1.55 -4.23 16.09
C VAL A 122 -0.37 -3.31 16.35
N GLN A 123 -0.53 -1.97 16.40
CA GLN A 123 0.64 -1.11 16.35
C GLN A 123 0.41 0.32 16.88
N GLU A 124 0.20 0.48 18.14
CA GLU A 124 0.20 1.82 18.80
C GLU A 124 1.47 2.64 18.48
N ASN A 125 2.60 1.99 18.22
CA ASN A 125 3.90 2.63 17.98
C ASN A 125 4.17 3.02 16.51
N ARG A 126 3.30 2.66 15.54
CA ARG A 126 3.50 2.99 14.12
C ARG A 126 2.70 4.20 13.66
N ALA A 127 1.68 4.60 14.39
CA ALA A 127 0.87 5.77 14.04
C ALA A 127 1.66 7.06 14.27
N VAL A 128 1.59 7.96 13.30
CA VAL A 128 2.07 9.34 13.44
C VAL A 128 0.93 10.18 13.98
N PRO A 129 1.11 10.93 15.08
CA PRO A 129 0.09 11.85 15.56
C PRO A 129 -0.26 12.87 14.45
N LEU A 130 -1.56 13.11 14.22
CA LEU A 130 -2.00 14.01 13.14
C LEU A 130 -1.38 15.42 13.28
N ALA A 131 -1.23 15.92 14.51
CA ALA A 131 -0.60 17.21 14.78
C ALA A 131 0.87 17.27 14.31
N ALA A 132 1.60 16.15 14.36
CA ALA A 132 2.97 16.09 13.89
C ALA A 132 3.09 16.22 12.35
N LEU A 133 2.01 16.00 11.60
CA LEU A 133 1.98 16.14 10.12
C LEU A 133 1.92 17.60 9.63
N ALA A 134 1.78 18.58 10.52
CA ALA A 134 1.67 19.99 10.13
C ALA A 134 2.77 20.47 9.14
N PRO A 135 4.06 20.08 9.27
CA PRO A 135 5.09 20.45 8.28
C PRO A 135 4.81 19.90 6.87
N LEU A 136 4.22 18.70 6.74
CA LEU A 136 3.82 18.13 5.46
C LEU A 136 2.70 18.96 4.85
N PHE A 137 1.63 19.20 5.58
CA PHE A 137 0.49 19.98 5.11
C PHE A 137 0.86 21.42 4.75
N ALA A 138 1.91 21.98 5.37
CA ALA A 138 2.44 23.31 5.06
C ALA A 138 3.25 23.34 3.76
N THR A 139 3.66 22.22 3.18
CA THR A 139 4.45 22.17 1.94
C THR A 139 3.69 22.82 0.79
N ALA A 140 4.29 23.83 0.17
CA ALA A 140 3.66 24.59 -0.91
C ALA A 140 3.47 23.75 -2.18
N GLY A 141 2.46 24.07 -2.99
CA GLY A 141 2.24 23.43 -4.30
C GLY A 141 1.70 22.01 -4.25
N ILE A 142 1.33 21.48 -3.07
CA ILE A 142 0.83 20.13 -2.89
C ILE A 142 -0.61 20.16 -2.38
N ASP A 143 -1.47 19.40 -3.03
CA ASP A 143 -2.78 19.01 -2.51
C ASP A 143 -2.68 17.61 -1.91
N TRP A 144 -3.09 17.47 -0.67
CA TRP A 144 -3.01 16.24 0.10
C TRP A 144 -4.31 15.46 0.01
N ILE A 145 -4.22 14.22 -0.44
CA ILE A 145 -5.37 13.32 -0.57
C ILE A 145 -5.29 12.28 0.54
N VAL A 146 -6.24 12.32 1.44
CA VAL A 146 -6.30 11.39 2.57
C VAL A 146 -6.73 10.02 2.06
N LEU A 147 -5.81 9.05 2.14
CA LEU A 147 -6.04 7.66 1.73
C LEU A 147 -6.44 6.74 2.88
N GLN A 148 -6.70 7.30 4.04
CA GLN A 148 -7.07 6.54 5.23
C GLN A 148 -8.57 6.24 5.21
N PRO A 149 -8.98 4.94 5.09
CA PRO A 149 -10.39 4.60 4.89
C PRO A 149 -11.26 4.89 6.12
N ASN A 150 -10.70 4.73 7.33
CA ASN A 150 -11.40 4.92 8.59
C ASN A 150 -10.82 6.08 9.38
N LEU A 151 -11.23 7.31 9.02
CA LEU A 151 -10.89 8.48 9.81
C LEU A 151 -11.71 8.48 11.12
N SER A 152 -11.02 8.65 12.25
CA SER A 152 -11.69 8.91 13.52
C SER A 152 -12.45 10.24 13.44
N GLU A 153 -13.49 10.40 14.26
CA GLU A 153 -14.22 11.66 14.36
C GLU A 153 -13.29 12.80 14.81
N ALA A 154 -12.37 12.51 15.72
CA ALA A 154 -11.35 13.45 16.18
C ALA A 154 -10.42 13.90 15.05
N ASP A 155 -9.91 12.97 14.22
CA ASP A 155 -9.07 13.31 13.07
C ASP A 155 -9.85 14.12 12.04
N ARG A 156 -11.11 13.76 11.78
CA ARG A 156 -11.98 14.49 10.85
C ARG A 156 -12.20 15.93 11.30
N ALA A 157 -12.49 16.12 12.58
CA ALA A 157 -12.64 17.45 13.16
C ALA A 157 -11.33 18.27 13.10
N ALA A 158 -10.20 17.65 13.44
CA ALA A 158 -8.88 18.29 13.40
C ALA A 158 -8.47 18.69 11.97
N LEU A 159 -8.72 17.86 10.96
CA LEU A 159 -8.50 18.20 9.55
C LEU A 159 -9.39 19.34 9.09
N GLY A 160 -10.67 19.36 9.49
CA GLY A 160 -11.61 20.43 9.19
C GLY A 160 -11.21 21.78 9.78
N ALA A 161 -10.59 21.78 10.97
CA ALA A 161 -10.07 22.97 11.65
C ALA A 161 -8.64 23.34 11.22
N HIS A 162 -7.96 22.53 10.41
CA HIS A 162 -6.55 22.74 10.06
C HIS A 162 -6.36 24.02 9.23
N PRO A 163 -5.32 24.86 9.48
CA PRO A 163 -5.07 26.08 8.70
C PRO A 163 -4.93 25.84 7.19
N GLN A 164 -4.44 24.66 6.80
CA GLN A 164 -4.25 24.25 5.40
C GLN A 164 -5.42 23.40 4.84
N ARG A 165 -6.60 23.39 5.49
CA ARG A 165 -7.75 22.54 5.11
C ARG A 165 -8.15 22.67 3.63
N ALA A 166 -7.93 23.82 3.02
CA ALA A 166 -8.21 24.04 1.59
C ALA A 166 -7.37 23.16 0.65
N ARG A 167 -6.28 22.55 1.15
CA ARG A 167 -5.38 21.67 0.41
C ARG A 167 -5.39 20.24 0.93
N ILE A 168 -6.27 19.91 1.88
CA ILE A 168 -6.40 18.57 2.46
C ILE A 168 -7.77 18.04 2.06
N HIS A 169 -7.79 17.00 1.26
CA HIS A 169 -9.00 16.44 0.68
C HIS A 169 -9.27 15.04 1.24
N THR A 170 -10.39 14.85 1.88
CA THR A 170 -10.90 13.53 2.24
C THR A 170 -11.71 12.97 1.07
N VAL A 171 -11.64 11.67 0.87
CA VAL A 171 -12.33 10.97 -0.22
C VAL A 171 -13.15 9.84 0.36
N ASP A 172 -14.42 9.76 -0.04
CA ASP A 172 -15.31 8.67 0.33
C ASP A 172 -15.18 7.48 -0.62
N GLY A 173 -15.60 6.30 -0.16
CA GLY A 173 -15.65 5.09 -0.99
C GLY A 173 -14.31 4.39 -1.16
N LEU A 174 -13.45 4.47 -0.16
CA LEU A 174 -12.18 3.73 -0.07
C LEU A 174 -12.36 2.37 0.64
N ASP A 175 -13.58 1.81 0.60
CA ASP A 175 -13.94 0.56 1.28
C ASP A 175 -13.30 -0.68 0.63
N GLU A 176 -12.92 -0.55 -0.65
CA GLU A 176 -12.28 -1.59 -1.42
C GLU A 176 -10.88 -1.20 -1.91
N PHE A 177 -9.96 -2.16 -1.91
CA PHE A 177 -8.60 -1.91 -2.40
C PHE A 177 -8.53 -1.53 -3.88
N ALA A 178 -9.49 -1.98 -4.70
CA ALA A 178 -9.59 -1.54 -6.09
C ALA A 178 -9.88 -0.03 -6.21
N SER A 179 -10.73 0.51 -5.33
CA SER A 179 -11.03 1.94 -5.24
C SER A 179 -9.81 2.74 -4.78
N THR A 180 -9.15 2.27 -3.72
CA THR A 180 -7.89 2.89 -3.25
C THR A 180 -6.81 2.87 -4.32
N ALA A 181 -6.66 1.76 -5.06
CA ALA A 181 -5.73 1.65 -6.18
C ALA A 181 -6.03 2.64 -7.29
N ALA A 182 -7.32 2.82 -7.65
CA ALA A 182 -7.75 3.77 -8.67
C ALA A 182 -7.48 5.22 -8.28
N LEU A 183 -7.60 5.54 -6.99
CA LEU A 183 -7.24 6.85 -6.47
C LEU A 183 -5.73 7.06 -6.49
N ILE A 184 -4.94 6.10 -6.00
CA ILE A 184 -3.47 6.13 -6.02
C ILE A 184 -2.94 6.28 -7.45
N ASP A 185 -3.55 5.63 -8.43
CA ASP A 185 -3.16 5.73 -9.85
C ASP A 185 -3.15 7.17 -10.38
N ARG A 186 -3.97 8.04 -9.79
CA ARG A 186 -4.11 9.46 -10.15
C ARG A 186 -3.20 10.41 -9.35
N LEU A 187 -2.46 9.88 -8.39
CA LEU A 187 -1.56 10.67 -7.56
C LEU A 187 -0.14 10.66 -8.11
N ASP A 188 0.59 11.71 -7.80
CA ASP A 188 2.02 11.85 -8.13
C ASP A 188 2.92 11.04 -7.20
N GLY A 189 2.40 10.63 -6.04
CA GLY A 189 3.07 9.77 -5.07
C GLY A 189 2.27 9.62 -3.78
N VAL A 190 2.82 8.85 -2.85
CA VAL A 190 2.18 8.56 -1.57
C VAL A 190 3.18 8.73 -0.42
N VAL A 191 2.76 9.45 0.62
CA VAL A 191 3.41 9.46 1.93
C VAL A 191 2.62 8.54 2.85
N SER A 192 3.26 7.56 3.44
CA SER A 192 2.56 6.58 4.28
C SER A 192 3.43 6.09 5.42
N ILE A 193 2.81 5.63 6.47
CA ILE A 193 3.44 4.68 7.40
C ILE A 193 3.35 3.26 6.82
N ASP A 194 3.95 2.29 7.51
CA ASP A 194 3.89 0.86 7.13
C ASP A 194 2.46 0.31 7.24
N THR A 195 1.74 0.32 6.11
CA THR A 195 0.35 -0.11 5.96
C THR A 195 0.12 -0.81 4.63
N ALA A 196 -1.04 -1.45 4.47
CA ALA A 196 -1.46 -2.04 3.19
C ALA A 196 -1.47 -1.01 2.04
N VAL A 197 -1.75 0.28 2.33
CA VAL A 197 -1.74 1.36 1.32
C VAL A 197 -0.31 1.62 0.81
N ALA A 198 0.71 1.54 1.68
CA ALA A 198 2.11 1.65 1.27
C ALA A 198 2.50 0.52 0.30
N HIS A 199 2.13 -0.72 0.64
CA HIS A 199 2.36 -1.87 -0.23
C HIS A 199 1.61 -1.75 -1.56
N LEU A 200 0.38 -1.23 -1.55
CA LEU A 200 -0.40 -0.99 -2.76
C LEU A 200 0.24 0.07 -3.64
N ALA A 201 0.67 1.19 -3.08
CA ALA A 201 1.37 2.25 -3.81
C ALA A 201 2.67 1.74 -4.45
N GLY A 202 3.46 0.98 -3.69
CA GLY A 202 4.68 0.34 -4.18
C GLY A 202 4.40 -0.67 -5.30
N ALA A 203 3.37 -1.50 -5.15
CA ALA A 203 2.95 -2.49 -6.15
C ALA A 203 2.47 -1.87 -7.47
N LEU A 204 1.88 -0.67 -7.39
CA LEU A 204 1.47 0.15 -8.54
C LEU A 204 2.63 0.98 -9.13
N GLY A 205 3.84 0.89 -8.56
CA GLY A 205 5.03 1.59 -9.04
C GLY A 205 5.02 3.10 -8.78
N LYS A 206 4.24 3.58 -7.84
CA LYS A 206 4.22 5.01 -7.46
C LYS A 206 5.42 5.39 -6.60
N PRO A 207 5.87 6.66 -6.67
CA PRO A 207 6.77 7.20 -5.65
C PRO A 207 6.17 7.02 -4.26
N LEU A 208 6.97 6.50 -3.33
CA LEU A 208 6.53 6.20 -1.97
C LEU A 208 7.54 6.75 -0.97
N TRP A 209 7.11 7.70 -0.14
CA TRP A 209 7.88 8.18 1.01
C TRP A 209 7.33 7.51 2.25
N LEU A 210 8.08 6.54 2.77
CA LEU A 210 7.61 5.66 3.83
C LEU A 210 8.18 6.08 5.18
N MET A 211 7.30 6.48 6.07
CA MET A 211 7.62 6.83 7.45
C MET A 211 7.61 5.56 8.31
N LEU A 212 8.74 5.25 8.92
CA LEU A 212 8.96 4.03 9.68
C LEU A 212 9.22 4.32 11.16
N ALA A 213 8.62 3.52 12.04
CA ALA A 213 8.96 3.50 13.45
C ALA A 213 10.42 3.09 13.66
N PHE A 214 10.99 3.38 14.84
CA PHE A 214 12.35 3.00 15.23
C PHE A 214 12.56 1.48 15.08
N ALA A 215 11.67 0.68 15.65
CA ALA A 215 11.60 -0.77 15.44
C ALA A 215 10.63 -1.09 14.32
N ALA A 216 11.05 -0.84 13.08
CA ALA A 216 10.26 -1.17 11.89
C ALA A 216 10.22 -2.68 11.66
N ASP A 217 9.21 -3.11 10.89
CA ASP A 217 9.08 -4.50 10.44
C ASP A 217 10.33 -4.94 9.64
N TRP A 218 10.70 -6.21 9.75
CA TRP A 218 11.85 -6.81 9.08
C TRP A 218 11.89 -6.57 7.57
N ARG A 219 10.72 -6.42 6.92
CA ARG A 219 10.58 -6.18 5.48
C ARG A 219 11.30 -4.93 4.99
N TRP A 220 11.46 -3.96 5.87
CA TRP A 220 12.05 -2.68 5.53
C TRP A 220 13.56 -2.61 5.79
N PHE A 221 14.15 -3.71 6.28
CA PHE A 221 15.59 -3.80 6.58
C PHE A 221 16.10 -2.59 7.39
N THR A 222 17.35 -2.20 7.19
CA THR A 222 18.00 -1.09 7.92
C THR A 222 18.39 0.09 7.04
N GLY A 223 18.31 -0.06 5.71
CA GLY A 223 18.67 0.97 4.73
C GLY A 223 17.60 2.06 4.55
N SER A 224 17.89 2.97 3.64
CA SER A 224 17.00 4.06 3.20
C SER A 224 16.20 3.73 1.94
N ASP A 225 16.49 2.62 1.32
CA ASP A 225 15.84 2.09 0.11
C ASP A 225 15.18 0.73 0.39
N SER A 226 14.36 0.28 -0.54
CA SER A 226 13.61 -0.97 -0.38
C SER A 226 13.91 -1.92 -1.54
N PRO A 227 14.32 -3.18 -1.26
CA PRO A 227 14.46 -4.19 -2.31
C PRO A 227 13.12 -4.59 -2.93
N TRP A 228 12.02 -4.28 -2.25
CA TRP A 228 10.66 -4.60 -2.71
C TRP A 228 10.13 -3.57 -3.71
N TYR A 229 10.44 -2.29 -3.50
CA TYR A 229 9.83 -1.19 -4.24
C TYR A 229 10.90 -0.16 -4.64
N PRO A 230 11.38 -0.19 -5.90
CA PRO A 230 12.50 0.66 -6.34
C PRO A 230 12.25 2.17 -6.25
N ARG A 231 10.98 2.58 -6.12
CA ARG A 231 10.58 3.99 -5.99
C ARG A 231 10.18 4.36 -4.55
N ALA A 232 10.51 3.51 -3.57
CA ALA A 232 10.29 3.81 -2.17
C ALA A 232 11.56 4.40 -1.54
N GLU A 233 11.38 5.48 -0.78
CA GLU A 233 12.37 6.09 0.10
C GLU A 233 11.93 5.90 1.55
N LEU A 234 12.81 5.38 2.40
CA LEU A 234 12.49 4.99 3.77
C LEU A 234 13.01 6.03 4.76
N PHE A 235 12.12 6.56 5.58
CA PHE A 235 12.39 7.55 6.61
C PHE A 235 12.11 6.96 7.99
N ARG A 236 13.17 6.61 8.70
CA ARG A 236 13.09 5.89 9.98
C ARG A 236 13.24 6.84 11.17
N GLN A 237 12.46 6.61 12.22
CA GLN A 237 12.67 7.31 13.50
C GLN A 237 14.10 7.10 14.01
N PRO A 238 14.81 8.16 14.39
CA PRO A 238 16.15 8.05 15.01
C PRO A 238 16.09 7.52 16.45
N ALA A 239 14.95 7.65 17.11
CA ALA A 239 14.67 7.13 18.44
C ALA A 239 13.16 6.85 18.57
N PRO A 240 12.71 5.97 19.48
CA PRO A 240 11.29 5.71 19.69
C PRO A 240 10.49 7.00 19.92
N GLY A 241 9.41 7.18 19.18
CA GLY A 241 8.53 8.36 19.27
C GLY A 241 9.01 9.61 18.55
N ALA A 242 10.21 9.64 17.98
CA ALA A 242 10.78 10.83 17.29
C ALA A 242 10.18 11.04 15.88
N TRP A 243 8.85 11.20 15.81
CA TRP A 243 8.14 11.42 14.55
C TRP A 243 8.42 12.77 13.90
N ASP A 244 8.66 13.82 14.68
CA ASP A 244 8.93 15.17 14.15
C ASP A 244 10.12 15.19 13.21
N ALA A 245 11.19 14.46 13.54
CA ALA A 245 12.37 14.33 12.70
C ALA A 245 12.06 13.64 11.36
N VAL A 246 11.25 12.58 11.40
CA VAL A 246 10.80 11.84 10.21
C VAL A 246 9.95 12.72 9.33
N VAL A 247 8.91 13.35 9.89
CA VAL A 247 7.98 14.21 9.16
C VAL A 247 8.71 15.40 8.52
N ALA A 248 9.63 16.03 9.25
CA ALA A 248 10.43 17.13 8.70
C ALA A 248 11.33 16.68 7.53
N ALA A 249 11.91 15.48 7.61
CA ALA A 249 12.72 14.92 6.53
C ALA A 249 11.86 14.63 5.29
N VAL A 250 10.70 14.00 5.45
CA VAL A 250 9.75 13.75 4.35
C VAL A 250 9.26 15.06 3.74
N ALA A 251 8.90 16.07 4.56
CA ALA A 251 8.44 17.37 4.07
C ALA A 251 9.49 18.05 3.17
N ARG A 252 10.76 18.06 3.58
CA ARG A 252 11.87 18.56 2.76
C ARG A 252 12.01 17.78 1.45
N ARG A 253 11.90 16.46 1.51
CA ARG A 253 12.08 15.59 0.34
C ARG A 253 10.96 15.75 -0.69
N VAL A 254 9.68 15.81 -0.24
CA VAL A 254 8.55 16.02 -1.15
C VAL A 254 8.51 17.43 -1.73
N ALA A 255 9.05 18.42 -1.02
CA ALA A 255 9.17 19.79 -1.53
C ALA A 255 10.21 19.91 -2.68
N ALA A 256 11.24 19.05 -2.66
CA ALA A 256 12.33 19.04 -3.65
C ALA A 256 12.06 18.09 -4.85
N ALA A 257 11.05 17.27 -4.79
CA ALA A 257 10.72 16.30 -5.84
C ALA A 257 9.70 16.88 -6.82
#